data_f35c94590e6e05862635061fd380dba2
#
_entry.id   f35c94590e6e05862635061fd380dba2
#
_cell.length_a   1.000
_cell.length_b   1.000
_cell.length_c   1.000
_cell.angle_alpha   90.00
_cell.angle_beta   90.00
_cell.angle_gamma   90.00
#
_symmetry.space_group_name_H-M   'P 1'
#
loop_
_entity.id
_entity.type
_entity.pdbx_description
1 polymer ?
#
loop_
_entity_poly.entity_id
_entity_poly.type
_entity_poly.pdbx_seq_one_letter_code
_entity_poly.pdbx_strand_id
1 'polypeptide(L)'
;IGYAVASGGTFLRWTAPKARRVLFIDGEMPATTMQERLAAIVAGSDKEPSDPSYLRIITPDRQEAGIPDLSTSGGQASVEAVLGHTELLILDNLSSLFRSGRENEAEGWVPVQAWLLSLRRRGISVLFVHHAGKQGRQRGTSYREDVLDTIVSLRHPGDYQASEGARFEVHYEKSRG
;
A
#
# COMPACT_ATOMS: atom_id res chain seq x y z
N ILE A 1 -6.55 -3.73 5.43
CA ILE A 1 -5.52 -4.76 5.27
C ILE A 1 -4.44 -4.56 6.33
N GLY A 2 -3.71 -3.42 6.35
CA GLY A 2 -2.56 -3.22 7.23
C GLY A 2 -2.84 -3.50 8.71
N TYR A 3 -3.95 -3.01 9.25
CA TYR A 3 -4.35 -3.25 10.63
C TYR A 3 -4.63 -4.75 10.90
N ALA A 4 -5.36 -5.42 10.00
CA ALA A 4 -5.64 -6.85 10.15
C ALA A 4 -4.35 -7.70 10.13
N VAL A 5 -3.38 -7.34 9.27
CA VAL A 5 -2.07 -7.99 9.24
C VAL A 5 -1.29 -7.72 10.53
N ALA A 6 -1.33 -6.47 11.05
CA ALA A 6 -0.63 -6.09 12.26
C ALA A 6 -1.22 -6.75 13.53
N SER A 7 -2.53 -6.99 13.55
CA SER A 7 -3.23 -7.63 14.68
C SER A 7 -3.31 -9.16 14.59
N GLY A 8 -3.03 -9.75 13.41
CA GLY A 8 -3.38 -11.15 13.15
C GLY A 8 -4.90 -11.37 13.12
N GLY A 9 -5.63 -10.34 12.73
CA GLY A 9 -7.09 -10.30 12.64
C GLY A 9 -7.62 -10.60 11.24
N THR A 10 -8.88 -10.22 11.02
CA THR A 10 -9.62 -10.51 9.80
C THR A 10 -9.87 -9.25 8.98
N PHE A 11 -9.79 -9.35 7.67
CA PHE A 11 -10.21 -8.34 6.72
C PHE A 11 -11.07 -8.99 5.63
N LEU A 12 -12.33 -8.58 5.53
CA LEU A 12 -13.33 -9.24 4.70
C LEU A 12 -13.43 -10.74 5.08
N ARG A 13 -13.12 -11.63 4.13
CA ARG A 13 -13.09 -13.09 4.34
C ARG A 13 -11.70 -13.66 4.60
N TRP A 14 -10.67 -12.82 4.65
CA TRP A 14 -9.28 -13.26 4.82
C TRP A 14 -8.82 -13.00 6.25
N THR A 15 -8.16 -13.99 6.82
CA THR A 15 -7.57 -13.90 8.16
C THR A 15 -6.05 -13.94 8.05
N ALA A 16 -5.38 -13.02 8.70
CA ALA A 16 -3.93 -13.08 8.85
C ALA A 16 -3.57 -14.20 9.84
N PRO A 17 -2.77 -15.22 9.44
CA PRO A 17 -2.50 -16.38 10.29
C PRO A 17 -1.70 -16.03 11.56
N LYS A 18 -0.98 -14.93 11.53
CA LYS A 18 -0.27 -14.34 12.68
C LYS A 18 -0.06 -12.84 12.46
N ALA A 19 0.11 -12.11 13.55
CA ALA A 19 0.48 -10.70 13.52
C ALA A 19 1.85 -10.50 12.86
N ARG A 20 1.97 -9.42 12.05
CA ARG A 20 3.19 -9.04 11.34
C ARG A 20 3.44 -7.54 11.49
N ARG A 21 4.71 -7.13 11.46
CA ARG A 21 5.07 -5.72 11.51
C ARG A 21 4.80 -5.05 10.18
N VAL A 22 3.95 -4.04 10.20
CA VAL A 22 3.51 -3.27 9.04
C VAL A 22 4.07 -1.86 9.11
N LEU A 23 4.66 -1.39 8.02
CA LEU A 23 4.90 0.03 7.77
C LEU A 23 3.97 0.48 6.65
N PHE A 24 3.12 1.45 6.96
CA PHE A 24 2.20 2.08 6.01
C PHE A 24 2.69 3.50 5.70
N ILE A 25 2.98 3.78 4.44
CA ILE A 25 3.37 5.12 3.97
C ILE A 25 2.26 5.64 3.09
N ASP A 26 1.62 6.72 3.53
CA ASP A 26 0.60 7.45 2.79
C ASP A 26 1.20 8.71 2.19
N GLY A 27 0.95 8.97 0.92
CA GLY A 27 1.47 10.12 0.19
C GLY A 27 0.50 11.31 0.08
N GLU A 28 -0.73 11.19 0.58
CA GLU A 28 -1.79 12.17 0.29
C GLU A 28 -2.63 12.56 1.50
N MET A 29 -2.91 11.62 2.39
CA MET A 29 -3.93 11.79 3.42
C MET A 29 -3.44 12.63 4.59
N PRO A 30 -4.20 13.65 5.04
CA PRO A 30 -3.93 14.34 6.28
C PRO A 30 -3.94 13.40 7.49
N ALA A 31 -3.06 13.64 8.46
CA ALA A 31 -2.93 12.80 9.66
C ALA A 31 -4.23 12.72 10.46
N THR A 32 -5.02 13.78 10.51
CA THR A 32 -6.33 13.82 11.19
C THR A 32 -7.31 12.82 10.54
N THR A 33 -7.41 12.85 9.21
CA THR A 33 -8.28 11.91 8.46
C THR A 33 -7.78 10.47 8.60
N MET A 34 -6.46 10.26 8.60
CA MET A 34 -5.87 8.94 8.85
C MET A 34 -6.23 8.43 10.24
N GLN A 35 -6.16 9.31 11.26
CA GLN A 35 -6.51 8.98 12.63
C GLN A 35 -7.98 8.58 12.76
N GLU A 36 -8.90 9.34 12.16
CA GLU A 36 -10.34 9.03 12.15
C GLU A 36 -10.63 7.68 11.50
N ARG A 37 -10.02 7.42 10.34
CA ARG A 37 -10.15 6.12 9.65
C ARG A 37 -9.59 4.97 10.48
N LEU A 38 -8.43 5.17 11.11
CA LEU A 38 -7.83 4.15 11.97
C LEU A 38 -8.71 3.87 13.18
N ALA A 39 -9.28 4.90 13.83
CA ALA A 39 -10.21 4.75 14.95
C ALA A 39 -11.45 3.92 14.55
N ALA A 40 -12.02 4.18 13.37
CA ALA A 40 -13.14 3.40 12.85
C ALA A 40 -12.75 1.93 12.55
N ILE A 41 -11.54 1.70 12.01
CA ILE A 41 -11.02 0.35 11.77
C ILE A 41 -10.82 -0.39 13.09
N VAL A 42 -10.24 0.25 14.09
CA VAL A 42 -10.04 -0.33 15.45
C VAL A 42 -11.37 -0.74 16.05
N ALA A 43 -12.36 0.17 16.04
CA ALA A 43 -13.69 -0.08 16.59
C ALA A 43 -14.43 -1.25 15.93
N GLY A 44 -14.18 -1.49 14.62
CA GLY A 44 -14.79 -2.58 13.87
C GLY A 44 -13.93 -3.85 13.78
N SER A 45 -12.78 -3.91 14.44
CA SER A 45 -11.86 -5.03 14.33
C SER A 45 -12.07 -6.08 15.43
N ASP A 46 -11.87 -7.34 15.09
CA ASP A 46 -11.98 -8.50 15.99
C ASP A 46 -10.76 -8.67 16.90
N LYS A 47 -9.63 -8.06 16.53
CA LYS A 47 -8.37 -8.14 17.27
C LYS A 47 -7.60 -6.83 17.20
N GLU A 48 -6.80 -6.59 18.23
CA GLU A 48 -5.83 -5.50 18.29
C GLU A 48 -4.40 -6.02 18.17
N PRO A 49 -3.46 -5.22 17.62
CA PRO A 49 -2.04 -5.54 17.69
C PRO A 49 -1.59 -5.69 19.16
N SER A 50 -0.80 -6.72 19.44
CA SER A 50 -0.26 -6.94 20.80
C SER A 50 0.73 -5.86 21.25
N ASP A 51 1.26 -5.09 20.30
CA ASP A 51 2.18 -3.99 20.51
C ASP A 51 1.89 -2.90 19.46
N PRO A 52 1.75 -1.62 19.84
CA PRO A 52 1.52 -0.51 18.89
C PRO A 52 2.56 -0.42 17.77
N SER A 53 3.79 -0.88 17.99
CA SER A 53 4.86 -0.89 16.97
C SER A 53 4.60 -1.84 15.80
N TYR A 54 3.61 -2.73 15.90
CA TYR A 54 3.22 -3.62 14.79
C TYR A 54 2.57 -2.87 13.63
N LEU A 55 1.97 -1.69 13.86
CA LEU A 55 1.48 -0.84 12.80
C LEU A 55 2.10 0.56 12.95
N ARG A 56 3.02 0.90 12.08
CA ARG A 56 3.59 2.24 11.96
C ARG A 56 3.06 2.91 10.73
N ILE A 57 2.64 4.17 10.86
CA ILE A 57 2.03 4.95 9.80
C ILE A 57 2.82 6.23 9.60
N ILE A 58 3.15 6.55 8.35
CA ILE A 58 3.80 7.79 7.94
C ILE A 58 2.82 8.55 7.04
N THR A 59 2.51 9.79 7.39
CA THR A 59 1.66 10.71 6.63
C THR A 59 2.41 11.98 6.28
N PRO A 60 2.08 12.70 5.19
CA PRO A 60 2.84 13.85 4.70
C PRO A 60 2.97 14.98 5.72
N ASP A 61 1.90 15.35 6.37
CA ASP A 61 1.81 16.49 7.31
C ASP A 61 2.48 16.25 8.67
N ARG A 62 3.01 15.05 8.90
CA ARG A 62 3.83 14.71 10.07
C ARG A 62 5.32 14.62 9.74
N GLN A 63 5.69 14.94 8.49
CA GLN A 63 7.09 14.95 8.02
C GLN A 63 7.50 16.38 7.67
N GLU A 64 8.50 16.94 8.36
CA GLU A 64 9.00 18.31 8.12
C GLU A 64 9.43 18.54 6.67
N ALA A 65 10.10 17.56 6.07
CA ALA A 65 10.54 17.60 4.67
C ALA A 65 9.51 17.03 3.68
N GLY A 66 8.28 16.71 4.14
CA GLY A 66 7.30 15.98 3.35
C GLY A 66 7.69 14.52 3.09
N ILE A 67 6.90 13.82 2.27
CA ILE A 67 7.20 12.44 1.88
C ILE A 67 8.30 12.42 0.81
N PRO A 68 9.36 11.62 0.96
CA PRO A 68 10.41 11.50 -0.03
C PRO A 68 9.88 10.89 -1.34
N ASP A 69 10.50 11.26 -2.47
CA ASP A 69 10.20 10.68 -3.76
C ASP A 69 10.87 9.31 -3.92
N LEU A 70 10.11 8.24 -3.88
CA LEU A 70 10.60 6.86 -3.95
C LEU A 70 11.05 6.44 -5.35
N SER A 71 10.90 7.28 -6.37
CA SER A 71 11.54 7.09 -7.67
C SER A 71 13.06 7.26 -7.58
N THR A 72 13.53 7.95 -6.53
CA THR A 72 14.95 8.29 -6.35
C THR A 72 15.63 7.39 -5.32
N SER A 73 16.94 7.19 -5.48
CA SER A 73 17.74 6.44 -4.51
C SER A 73 17.75 7.09 -3.11
N GLY A 74 17.71 8.43 -3.05
CA GLY A 74 17.63 9.17 -1.77
C GLY A 74 16.29 8.93 -1.06
N GLY A 75 15.18 8.94 -1.81
CA GLY A 75 13.87 8.64 -1.25
C GLY A 75 13.76 7.20 -0.76
N GLN A 76 14.30 6.25 -1.53
CA GLN A 76 14.38 4.85 -1.12
C GLN A 76 15.22 4.67 0.14
N ALA A 77 16.37 5.33 0.24
CA ALA A 77 17.23 5.30 1.42
C ALA A 77 16.53 5.87 2.67
N SER A 78 15.70 6.90 2.53
CA SER A 78 14.90 7.45 3.63
C SER A 78 13.90 6.42 4.17
N VAL A 79 13.27 5.62 3.31
CA VAL A 79 12.38 4.52 3.74
C VAL A 79 13.20 3.40 4.37
N GLU A 80 14.34 3.03 3.78
CA GLU A 80 15.24 2.00 4.33
C GLU A 80 15.66 2.31 5.77
N ALA A 81 15.94 3.57 6.09
CA ALA A 81 16.33 4.02 7.44
C ALA A 81 15.24 3.77 8.49
N VAL A 82 13.98 3.70 8.08
CA VAL A 82 12.83 3.51 8.98
C VAL A 82 12.17 2.14 8.87
N LEU A 83 12.60 1.28 7.95
CA LEU A 83 12.02 -0.06 7.80
C LEU A 83 12.12 -0.90 9.07
N GLY A 84 13.29 -0.94 9.72
CA GLY A 84 13.50 -1.77 10.89
C GLY A 84 13.14 -3.24 10.64
N HIS A 85 12.26 -3.79 11.48
CA HIS A 85 11.78 -5.17 11.39
C HIS A 85 10.45 -5.30 10.61
N THR A 86 10.18 -4.40 9.66
CA THR A 86 8.97 -4.43 8.82
C THR A 86 8.92 -5.73 7.99
N GLU A 87 7.76 -6.38 7.99
CA GLU A 87 7.48 -7.58 7.20
C GLU A 87 6.51 -7.29 6.04
N LEU A 88 5.68 -6.24 6.19
CA LEU A 88 4.80 -5.72 5.14
C LEU A 88 4.98 -4.21 5.01
N LEU A 89 5.40 -3.75 3.85
CA LEU A 89 5.43 -2.34 3.46
C LEU A 89 4.22 -2.03 2.59
N ILE A 90 3.40 -1.06 3.01
CA ILE A 90 2.25 -0.58 2.23
C ILE A 90 2.58 0.82 1.72
N LEU A 91 2.42 1.04 0.42
CA LEU A 91 2.70 2.29 -0.28
C LEU A 91 1.42 2.81 -0.93
N ASP A 92 0.81 3.84 -0.36
CA ASP A 92 -0.45 4.44 -0.78
C ASP A 92 -0.24 5.93 -1.12
N ASN A 93 -0.24 6.35 -2.36
CA ASN A 93 -0.38 5.56 -3.59
C ASN A 93 0.84 5.76 -4.52
N LEU A 94 0.88 5.02 -5.62
CA LEU A 94 1.99 5.10 -6.58
C LEU A 94 2.22 6.52 -7.11
N SER A 95 1.15 7.26 -7.44
CA SER A 95 1.27 8.59 -8.06
C SER A 95 1.87 9.64 -7.12
N SER A 96 1.56 9.57 -5.82
CA SER A 96 2.04 10.52 -4.82
C SER A 96 3.44 10.20 -4.30
N LEU A 97 3.82 8.92 -4.31
CA LEU A 97 5.08 8.43 -3.76
C LEU A 97 6.20 8.30 -4.80
N PHE A 98 5.87 8.18 -6.11
CA PHE A 98 6.84 7.98 -7.21
C PHE A 98 6.69 9.10 -8.24
N ARG A 99 7.15 10.31 -7.90
CA ARG A 99 6.86 11.56 -8.63
C ARG A 99 7.79 11.87 -9.78
N SER A 100 9.09 11.54 -9.68
CA SER A 100 10.11 11.90 -10.68
C SER A 100 10.21 10.91 -11.83
N GLY A 101 9.71 9.68 -11.66
CA GLY A 101 9.60 8.74 -12.77
C GLY A 101 8.47 9.16 -13.69
N ARG A 102 8.75 9.44 -14.98
CA ARG A 102 7.67 9.65 -15.93
C ARG A 102 6.79 8.40 -15.92
N GLU A 103 5.53 8.56 -15.57
CA GLU A 103 4.57 7.46 -15.36
C GLU A 103 4.50 6.46 -16.53
N ASN A 104 4.93 6.91 -17.73
CA ASN A 104 4.85 6.17 -18.99
C ASN A 104 6.21 5.67 -19.51
N GLU A 105 7.33 5.89 -18.80
CA GLU A 105 8.66 5.45 -19.25
C GLU A 105 9.13 4.24 -18.46
N ALA A 106 9.32 3.11 -19.14
CA ALA A 106 9.84 1.87 -18.55
C ALA A 106 11.20 2.07 -17.86
N GLU A 107 12.04 2.94 -18.43
CA GLU A 107 13.38 3.23 -17.91
C GLU A 107 13.35 3.86 -16.51
N GLY A 108 12.39 4.76 -16.23
CA GLY A 108 12.23 5.38 -14.92
C GLY A 108 11.81 4.39 -13.81
N TRP A 109 11.25 3.23 -14.21
CA TRP A 109 10.80 2.20 -13.26
C TRP A 109 11.90 1.20 -12.88
N VAL A 110 12.96 1.07 -13.66
CA VAL A 110 14.05 0.10 -13.41
C VAL A 110 14.66 0.24 -12.00
N PRO A 111 15.04 1.44 -11.52
CA PRO A 111 15.57 1.58 -10.15
C PRO A 111 14.58 1.20 -9.06
N VAL A 112 13.30 1.56 -9.26
CA VAL A 112 12.21 1.19 -8.34
C VAL A 112 12.06 -0.32 -8.28
N GLN A 113 12.01 -0.98 -9.43
CA GLN A 113 11.92 -2.44 -9.53
C GLN A 113 13.09 -3.13 -8.83
N ALA A 114 14.32 -2.64 -9.03
CA ALA A 114 15.50 -3.20 -8.38
C ALA A 114 15.40 -3.09 -6.84
N TRP A 115 14.94 -1.95 -6.34
CA TRP A 115 14.69 -1.75 -4.91
C TRP A 115 13.63 -2.70 -4.37
N LEU A 116 12.48 -2.82 -5.03
CA LEU A 116 11.41 -3.74 -4.65
C LEU A 116 11.87 -5.19 -4.58
N LEU A 117 12.63 -5.63 -5.58
CA LEU A 117 13.24 -6.98 -5.59
C LEU A 117 14.25 -7.15 -4.45
N SER A 118 14.93 -6.08 -4.02
CA SER A 118 15.81 -6.14 -2.85
C SER A 118 15.02 -6.34 -1.55
N LEU A 119 13.88 -5.64 -1.38
CA LEU A 119 12.97 -5.84 -0.24
C LEU A 119 12.43 -7.26 -0.20
N ARG A 120 11.99 -7.78 -1.34
CA ARG A 120 11.50 -9.16 -1.48
C ARG A 120 12.57 -10.20 -1.08
N ARG A 121 13.83 -10.04 -1.51
CA ARG A 121 14.94 -10.93 -1.09
C ARG A 121 15.18 -10.95 0.42
N ARG A 122 14.82 -9.87 1.11
CA ARG A 122 14.89 -9.73 2.58
C ARG A 122 13.63 -10.25 3.27
N GLY A 123 12.68 -10.82 2.52
CA GLY A 123 11.41 -11.34 3.06
C GLY A 123 10.36 -10.26 3.37
N ILE A 124 10.54 -9.05 2.86
CA ILE A 124 9.57 -7.95 3.03
C ILE A 124 8.56 -8.01 1.89
N SER A 125 7.29 -8.20 2.21
CA SER A 125 6.19 -8.07 1.26
C SER A 125 5.88 -6.60 1.00
N VAL A 126 5.59 -6.25 -0.25
CA VAL A 126 5.22 -4.87 -0.62
C VAL A 126 3.83 -4.87 -1.24
N LEU A 127 2.95 -4.03 -0.70
CA LEU A 127 1.61 -3.76 -1.23
C LEU A 127 1.57 -2.34 -1.79
N PHE A 128 1.30 -2.20 -3.08
CA PHE A 128 1.02 -0.91 -3.71
C PHE A 128 -0.46 -0.66 -3.81
N VAL A 129 -0.85 0.58 -3.56
CA VAL A 129 -2.16 1.11 -3.94
C VAL A 129 -1.99 1.98 -5.18
N HIS A 130 -2.86 1.80 -6.16
CA HIS A 130 -2.88 2.57 -7.38
C HIS A 130 -4.31 2.92 -7.78
N HIS A 131 -4.56 4.18 -8.13
CA HIS A 131 -5.87 4.60 -8.59
C HIS A 131 -6.12 4.16 -10.03
N ALA A 132 -7.26 3.50 -10.26
CA ALA A 132 -7.71 3.20 -11.61
C ALA A 132 -7.96 4.50 -12.40
N GLY A 133 -7.55 4.54 -13.66
CA GLY A 133 -7.86 5.65 -14.56
C GLY A 133 -9.37 5.75 -14.83
N LYS A 134 -9.83 6.89 -15.41
CA LYS A 134 -11.24 7.19 -15.70
C LYS A 134 -12.00 6.13 -16.52
N GLN A 135 -11.29 5.20 -17.17
CA GLN A 135 -11.89 4.10 -17.96
C GLN A 135 -11.73 2.73 -17.25
N GLY A 136 -11.44 2.71 -15.95
CA GLY A 136 -11.23 1.45 -15.21
C GLY A 136 -9.95 0.70 -15.61
N ARG A 137 -9.15 1.24 -16.53
CA ARG A 137 -7.85 0.68 -16.90
C ARG A 137 -6.75 1.32 -16.09
N GLN A 138 -5.77 0.53 -15.69
CA GLN A 138 -4.60 1.00 -14.98
C GLN A 138 -3.85 2.05 -15.84
N ARG A 139 -3.47 3.18 -15.25
CA ARG A 139 -2.55 4.14 -15.89
C ARG A 139 -1.13 3.61 -15.74
N GLY A 140 -0.42 3.50 -16.85
CA GLY A 140 0.99 3.08 -16.87
C GLY A 140 1.24 1.86 -17.73
N THR A 141 2.51 1.51 -17.88
CA THR A 141 2.95 0.41 -18.73
C THR A 141 2.76 -0.94 -18.03
N SER A 142 2.41 -1.99 -18.77
CA SER A 142 2.38 -3.39 -18.32
C SER A 142 3.68 -3.85 -17.66
N TYR A 143 4.80 -3.16 -17.96
CA TYR A 143 6.12 -3.41 -17.38
C TYR A 143 6.16 -3.35 -15.84
N ARG A 144 5.29 -2.53 -15.21
CA ARG A 144 5.18 -2.49 -13.74
C ARG A 144 4.60 -3.76 -13.15
N GLU A 145 3.77 -4.46 -13.93
CA GLU A 145 3.05 -5.66 -13.49
C GLU A 145 3.93 -6.92 -13.55
N ASP A 146 5.05 -6.87 -14.30
CA ASP A 146 5.90 -8.04 -14.52
C ASP A 146 6.49 -8.61 -13.24
N VAL A 147 6.81 -7.74 -12.27
CA VAL A 147 7.40 -8.13 -10.98
C VAL A 147 6.39 -8.40 -9.89
N LEU A 148 5.10 -8.09 -10.13
CA LEU A 148 4.05 -8.32 -9.15
C LEU A 148 3.63 -9.79 -9.13
N ASP A 149 3.52 -10.36 -7.94
CA ASP A 149 3.04 -11.72 -7.75
C ASP A 149 1.51 -11.78 -7.80
N THR A 150 0.84 -10.74 -7.31
CA THR A 150 -0.62 -10.65 -7.27
C THR A 150 -1.07 -9.26 -7.67
N ILE A 151 -2.10 -9.18 -8.51
CA ILE A 151 -2.78 -7.95 -8.88
C ILE A 151 -4.26 -8.12 -8.55
N VAL A 152 -4.79 -7.18 -7.78
CA VAL A 152 -6.18 -7.14 -7.37
C VAL A 152 -6.79 -5.83 -7.81
N SER A 153 -7.91 -5.89 -8.51
CA SER A 153 -8.73 -4.71 -8.81
C SER A 153 -10.00 -4.70 -7.95
N LEU A 154 -10.35 -3.52 -7.47
CA LEU A 154 -11.61 -3.26 -6.79
C LEU A 154 -12.55 -2.58 -7.79
N ARG A 155 -13.74 -3.13 -7.98
CA ARG A 155 -14.74 -2.62 -8.94
C ARG A 155 -16.07 -2.43 -8.24
N HIS A 156 -16.81 -1.39 -8.62
CA HIS A 156 -18.19 -1.31 -8.21
C HIS A 156 -19.01 -2.35 -8.98
N PRO A 157 -19.95 -3.08 -8.32
CA PRO A 157 -20.88 -3.93 -9.02
C PRO A 157 -21.80 -3.11 -9.93
N GLY A 158 -22.39 -3.76 -10.96
CA GLY A 158 -23.18 -3.07 -11.97
C GLY A 158 -24.42 -2.34 -11.46
N ASP A 159 -24.92 -2.73 -10.28
CA ASP A 159 -26.07 -2.15 -9.58
C ASP A 159 -25.68 -1.17 -8.46
N TYR A 160 -24.40 -0.78 -8.37
CA TYR A 160 -23.89 0.08 -7.32
C TYR A 160 -24.56 1.46 -7.30
N GLN A 161 -24.95 1.91 -6.11
CA GLN A 161 -25.43 3.25 -5.83
C GLN A 161 -24.46 3.99 -4.88
N ALA A 162 -24.18 5.26 -5.14
CA ALA A 162 -23.25 6.06 -4.32
C ALA A 162 -23.63 6.09 -2.82
N SER A 163 -24.91 5.96 -2.48
CA SER A 163 -25.41 5.88 -1.10
C SER A 163 -24.97 4.62 -0.35
N GLU A 164 -24.51 3.58 -1.04
CA GLU A 164 -24.05 2.32 -0.43
C GLU A 164 -22.63 2.40 0.14
N GLY A 165 -21.93 3.51 -0.10
CA GLY A 165 -20.58 3.72 0.42
C GLY A 165 -19.55 2.80 -0.22
N ALA A 166 -18.76 2.09 0.58
CA ALA A 166 -17.64 1.28 0.12
C ALA A 166 -18.05 -0.15 -0.32
N ARG A 167 -19.11 -0.28 -1.13
CA ARG A 167 -19.49 -1.56 -1.76
C ARG A 167 -18.64 -1.81 -3.00
N PHE A 168 -17.93 -2.93 -3.04
CA PHE A 168 -17.06 -3.30 -4.16
C PHE A 168 -16.90 -4.81 -4.31
N GLU A 169 -16.53 -5.22 -5.52
CA GLU A 169 -16.11 -6.56 -5.86
C GLU A 169 -14.57 -6.63 -5.88
N VAL A 170 -14.03 -7.79 -5.52
CA VAL A 170 -12.58 -8.06 -5.54
C VAL A 170 -12.28 -8.98 -6.72
N HIS A 171 -11.52 -8.48 -7.69
CA HIS A 171 -11.14 -9.22 -8.89
C HIS A 171 -9.63 -9.49 -8.87
N TYR A 172 -9.23 -10.77 -9.03
CA TYR A 172 -7.85 -11.16 -9.21
C TYR A 172 -7.48 -11.10 -10.69
N GLU A 173 -6.68 -10.09 -11.06
CA GLU A 173 -6.18 -9.93 -12.45
C GLU A 173 -4.95 -10.80 -12.68
N LYS A 174 -4.16 -11.05 -11.63
CA LYS A 174 -2.97 -11.88 -11.64
C LYS A 174 -2.81 -12.56 -10.29
N SER A 175 -2.42 -13.82 -10.29
CA SER A 175 -2.01 -14.55 -9.10
C SER A 175 -0.93 -15.55 -9.49
N ARG A 176 0.24 -15.45 -8.85
CA ARG A 176 1.34 -16.39 -8.97
C ARG A 176 1.43 -17.17 -7.65
N GLY A 177 0.83 -18.36 -7.61
CA GLY A 177 0.82 -19.20 -6.42
C GLY A 177 -0.50 -19.88 -6.21
#